data_7b0de291f733cf448d8ea28381a30464
#
_entry.id   7b0de291f733cf448d8ea28381a30464
#
_cell.length_a   1.000
_cell.length_b   1.000
_cell.length_c   1.000
_cell.angle_alpha   90.00
_cell.angle_beta   90.00
_cell.angle_gamma   90.00
#
_symmetry.space_group_name_H-M   'P 1'
#
loop_
_entity.id
_entity.type
_entity.pdbx_description
1 polymer ?
#
loop_
_entity_poly.entity_id
_entity_poly.type
_entity_poly.pdbx_seq_one_letter_code
_entity_poly.pdbx_strand_id
1 'polypeptide(L)' 'MYRILSNQKSRVIDGKYSKDNYIFLVEQAYKKKKITKSEYQKLIDFE' A
#
# COMPACT_ATOMS: atom_id res chain seq x y z
N MET A 1 3.01 0.42 10.29
CA MET A 1 3.09 0.81 8.86
C MET A 1 1.98 0.21 8.00
N TYR A 2 1.67 -1.07 8.21
CA TYR A 2 0.61 -1.72 7.44
C TYR A 2 -0.74 -0.99 7.56
N ARG A 3 -1.09 -0.58 8.76
CA ARG A 3 -2.38 0.11 9.01
C ARG A 3 -2.46 1.42 8.22
N ILE A 4 -1.38 2.18 8.19
CA ILE A 4 -1.34 3.44 7.45
C ILE A 4 -1.50 3.18 5.96
N LEU A 5 -0.80 2.18 5.44
CA LEU A 5 -0.88 1.83 4.02
C LEU A 5 -2.26 1.28 3.66
N SER A 6 -2.87 0.52 4.56
CA SER A 6 -4.23 0.02 4.36
C SER A 6 -5.23 1.18 4.23
N ASN A 7 -5.07 2.23 5.04
CA ASN A 7 -5.90 3.43 4.93
C ASN A 7 -5.70 4.12 3.60
N GLN A 8 -4.46 4.20 3.12
CA GLN A 8 -4.17 4.79 1.81
C GLN A 8 -4.77 3.95 0.69
N LYS A 9 -4.77 2.63 0.83
CA LYS A 9 -5.40 1.74 -0.15
C LYS A 9 -6.89 2.06 -0.30
N SER A 10 -7.59 2.29 0.81
CA SER A 10 -8.99 2.67 0.76
C SER A 10 -9.20 3.96 -0.02
N ARG A 11 -8.31 4.93 0.14
CA ARG A 11 -8.37 6.20 -0.59
C ARG A 11 -8.14 6.00 -2.08
N VAL A 12 -7.25 5.10 -2.45
CA VAL A 12 -7.01 4.76 -3.86
C VAL A 12 -8.28 4.16 -4.46
N ILE A 13 -8.91 3.24 -3.75
CA ILE A 13 -10.15 2.60 -4.21
C ILE A 13 -11.25 3.65 -4.41
N ASP A 14 -11.32 4.64 -3.51
CA ASP A 14 -12.28 5.73 -3.61
C ASP A 14 -11.92 6.77 -4.65
N GLY A 15 -10.75 6.65 -5.28
CA GLY A 15 -10.30 7.60 -6.28
C GLY A 15 -9.75 8.90 -5.72
N LYS A 16 -9.44 8.94 -4.42
CA LYS A 16 -8.95 10.15 -3.74
C LYS A 16 -7.44 10.22 -3.64
N TYR A 17 -6.75 9.17 -4.08
CA TYR A 17 -5.30 9.10 -4.00
C TYR A 17 -4.76 8.36 -5.22
N SER A 18 -3.61 8.79 -5.72
CA SER A 18 -3.00 8.18 -6.90
C SER A 18 -2.53 6.75 -6.61
N LYS A 19 -2.95 5.81 -7.46
CA LYS A 19 -2.53 4.43 -7.34
C LYS A 19 -1.02 4.30 -7.50
N ASP A 20 -0.44 5.03 -8.45
CA ASP A 20 1.01 5.00 -8.68
C ASP A 20 1.78 5.45 -7.46
N ASN A 21 1.37 6.55 -6.83
CA ASN A 21 1.98 7.02 -5.60
C ASN A 21 1.80 6.02 -4.47
N TYR A 22 0.63 5.42 -4.39
CA TYR A 22 0.36 4.41 -3.37
C TYR A 22 1.29 3.21 -3.54
N ILE A 23 1.41 2.68 -4.74
CA ILE A 23 2.28 1.54 -5.02
C ILE A 23 3.72 1.88 -4.66
N PHE A 24 4.18 3.10 -4.97
CA PHE A 24 5.51 3.55 -4.62
C PHE A 24 5.73 3.50 -3.09
N LEU A 25 4.76 4.00 -2.33
CA LEU A 25 4.84 3.98 -0.87
C LEU A 25 4.90 2.56 -0.32
N VAL A 26 4.09 1.66 -0.88
CA VAL A 26 4.08 0.25 -0.45
C VAL A 26 5.43 -0.40 -0.74
N GLU A 27 6.00 -0.14 -1.92
CA GLU A 27 7.31 -0.67 -2.27
C GLU A 27 8.39 -0.16 -1.33
N GLN A 28 8.37 1.12 -0.99
CA GLN A 28 9.33 1.70 -0.06
C GLN A 28 9.23 1.06 1.31
N ALA A 29 8.01 0.87 1.80
CA ALA A 29 7.79 0.22 3.09
C ALA A 29 8.33 -1.22 3.08
N TYR A 30 8.11 -1.94 1.99
CA TYR A 30 8.61 -3.31 1.85
C TYR A 30 10.15 -3.33 1.83
N LYS A 31 10.77 -2.44 1.05
CA LYS A 31 12.23 -2.35 0.97
C LYS A 31 12.84 -2.02 2.33
N LYS A 32 12.18 -1.19 3.12
CA LYS A 32 12.64 -0.81 4.45
C LYS A 32 12.26 -1.82 5.52
N LYS A 33 11.64 -2.94 5.11
CA LYS A 33 11.19 -4.01 6.00
C LYS A 33 10.19 -3.52 7.05
N LYS A 34 9.40 -2.52 6.70
CA LYS A 34 8.32 -2.03 7.57
C LYS A 34 7.09 -2.91 7.49
N ILE A 35 6.97 -3.68 6.41
CA ILE A 35 5.89 -4.64 6.20
C ILE A 35 6.49 -5.96 5.70
N THR A 36 5.73 -7.04 5.89
CA THR A 36 6.14 -8.36 5.41
C THR A 36 5.73 -8.56 3.95
N LYS A 37 6.22 -9.62 3.32
CA LYS A 37 5.83 -9.96 1.96
C LYS A 37 4.33 -10.21 1.84
N SER A 38 3.75 -10.89 2.83
CA SER A 38 2.30 -11.11 2.85
C SER A 38 1.53 -9.80 2.87
N GLU A 39 1.97 -8.88 3.72
CA GLU A 39 1.34 -7.57 3.81
C GLU A 39 1.51 -6.78 2.52
N TYR A 40 2.69 -6.86 1.92
CA TYR A 40 2.96 -6.21 0.64
C TYR A 40 1.98 -6.69 -0.42
N GLN A 41 1.82 -8.00 -0.55
CA GLN A 41 0.91 -8.57 -1.55
C GLN A 41 -0.54 -8.16 -1.30
N LYS A 42 -0.96 -8.14 -0.05
CA LYS A 42 -2.32 -7.71 0.29
C LYS A 42 -2.54 -6.24 -0.06
N LEU A 43 -1.52 -5.43 0.11
CA LEU A 43 -1.64 -3.99 -0.14
C LEU A 43 -1.67 -3.65 -1.63
N ILE A 44 -1.01 -4.44 -2.48
CA ILE A 44 -1.01 -4.19 -3.92
C ILE A 44 -2.14 -4.91 -4.65
N ASP A 45 -2.91 -5.73 -3.95
CA ASP A 45 -4.03 -6.47 -4.54
C ASP A 45 -5.30 -5.65 -4.39
N PHE A 46 -5.83 -5.19 -5.52
CA PHE A 46 -7.03 -4.34 -5.57
C PHE A 46 -8.29 -5.11 -5.97
N GLU A 47 -8.18 -6.43 -6.06
CA GLU A 47 -9.34 -7.25 -6.40
C GLU A 47 -10.02 -7.87 -5.17
#